data_0e48c9ca172cd5e32a908608597db103
#
_entry.id   0e48c9ca172cd5e32a908608597db103
#
_cell.length_a   1.000
_cell.length_b   1.000
_cell.length_c   1.000
_cell.angle_alpha   90.00
_cell.angle_beta   90.00
_cell.angle_gamma   90.00
#
_symmetry.space_group_name_H-M   'P 1'
#
loop_
_entity.id
_entity.type
_entity.pdbx_description
1 polymer ?
#
loop_
_entity_poly.entity_id
_entity_poly.type
_entity_poly.pdbx_seq_one_letter_code
_entity_poly.pdbx_strand_id
1 'polypeptide(L)'
;LAGGATINRFFNQEVIKAVWPIWLGYLPLGFAGGVLAQKVGLTPGETGLMSLLVFAGSGQFIALAMMGGGAASITSIVMTTFIVNLRHLLYSSTLASYLMEASKKYLGTFAQGITDETFAVNLNKFTEKESDWNADKALGVNVLAHACWIFSNVLGNIVGNVVSIDMAVVSYTLTAMFIGLWSFHFEHKLLIIVGVFSGFLALSLSSVLDHKLHIVVATLLAATVGCAAESWCIKK
;
A
#
# COMPACT_ATOMS: atom_id res chain seq x y z
N LEU A 1 8.20 -35.23 7.67
CA LEU A 1 8.26 -35.08 6.19
C LEU A 1 7.11 -34.25 5.57
N ALA A 2 6.12 -33.84 6.36
CA ALA A 2 5.01 -32.99 5.89
C ALA A 2 5.42 -31.50 5.66
N GLY A 3 6.48 -31.01 6.29
CA GLY A 3 6.92 -29.63 6.20
C GLY A 3 7.51 -29.23 4.84
N GLY A 4 8.18 -30.15 4.14
CA GLY A 4 8.81 -29.85 2.85
C GLY A 4 7.81 -29.67 1.69
N ALA A 5 6.69 -30.40 1.73
CA ALA A 5 5.64 -30.28 0.71
C ALA A 5 4.83 -28.97 0.84
N THR A 6 4.70 -28.47 2.07
CA THR A 6 4.00 -27.20 2.35
C THR A 6 4.83 -26.00 1.89
N ILE A 7 6.14 -26.01 2.15
CA ILE A 7 7.05 -24.92 1.74
C ILE A 7 7.09 -24.80 0.21
N ASN A 8 7.14 -25.90 -0.52
CA ASN A 8 7.15 -25.87 -2.01
C ASN A 8 5.85 -25.34 -2.63
N ARG A 9 4.72 -25.34 -1.91
CA ARG A 9 3.47 -24.76 -2.41
C ARG A 9 3.49 -23.21 -2.40
N PHE A 10 4.11 -22.63 -1.36
CA PHE A 10 4.22 -21.17 -1.21
C PHE A 10 5.38 -20.56 -1.99
N PHE A 11 6.45 -21.32 -2.29
CA PHE A 11 7.70 -20.84 -2.89
C PHE A 11 7.98 -21.50 -4.25
N ASN A 12 6.98 -21.58 -5.12
CA ASN A 12 7.19 -22.08 -6.47
C ASN A 12 7.68 -20.95 -7.41
N GLN A 13 8.20 -21.32 -8.59
CA GLN A 13 8.73 -20.36 -9.56
C GLN A 13 7.70 -19.33 -10.03
N GLU A 14 6.42 -19.69 -10.09
CA GLU A 14 5.35 -18.79 -10.50
C GLU A 14 5.11 -17.69 -9.46
N VAL A 15 5.11 -18.05 -8.18
CA VAL A 15 5.00 -17.07 -7.08
C VAL A 15 6.18 -16.12 -7.08
N ILE A 16 7.41 -16.63 -7.28
CA ILE A 16 8.61 -15.79 -7.34
C ILE A 16 8.54 -14.83 -8.56
N LYS A 17 8.13 -15.31 -9.72
CA LYS A 17 7.95 -14.47 -10.90
C LYS A 17 6.87 -13.39 -10.69
N ALA A 18 5.81 -13.73 -9.97
CA ALA A 18 4.72 -12.79 -9.68
C ALA A 18 5.13 -11.72 -8.66
N VAL A 19 5.92 -12.08 -7.63
CA VAL A 19 6.35 -11.13 -6.58
C VAL A 19 7.57 -10.30 -6.97
N TRP A 20 8.37 -10.74 -7.93
CA TRP A 20 9.61 -10.07 -8.32
C TRP A 20 9.45 -8.58 -8.67
N PRO A 21 8.43 -8.15 -9.45
CA PRO A 21 8.20 -6.72 -9.71
C PRO A 21 7.89 -5.92 -8.44
N ILE A 22 7.18 -6.56 -7.49
CA ILE A 22 6.86 -5.95 -6.19
C ILE A 22 8.15 -5.72 -5.40
N TRP A 23 9.07 -6.68 -5.36
CA TRP A 23 10.36 -6.54 -4.68
C TRP A 23 11.19 -5.39 -5.23
N LEU A 24 11.22 -5.21 -6.55
CA LEU A 24 11.93 -4.09 -7.18
C LEU A 24 11.41 -2.71 -6.72
N GLY A 25 10.12 -2.61 -6.46
CA GLY A 25 9.52 -1.40 -5.89
C GLY A 25 9.71 -1.29 -4.38
N TYR A 26 9.52 -2.40 -3.65
CA TYR A 26 9.54 -2.39 -2.19
C TYR A 26 10.93 -2.21 -1.58
N LEU A 27 11.99 -2.69 -2.23
CA LEU A 27 13.35 -2.51 -1.73
C LEU A 27 13.70 -1.01 -1.58
N PRO A 28 13.63 -0.16 -2.63
CA PRO A 28 13.98 1.24 -2.48
C PRO A 28 12.95 2.02 -1.64
N LEU A 29 11.65 1.72 -1.78
CA LEU A 29 10.60 2.41 -1.03
C LEU A 29 10.65 2.08 0.45
N GLY A 30 10.72 0.79 0.80
CA GLY A 30 10.85 0.37 2.19
C GLY A 30 12.14 0.89 2.83
N PHE A 31 13.26 0.88 2.08
CA PHE A 31 14.51 1.49 2.55
C PHE A 31 14.31 2.97 2.89
N ALA A 32 13.68 3.76 2.01
CA ALA A 32 13.38 5.16 2.27
C ALA A 32 12.45 5.33 3.49
N GLY A 33 11.43 4.46 3.63
CA GLY A 33 10.55 4.42 4.81
C GLY A 33 11.31 4.15 6.10
N GLY A 34 12.27 3.22 6.07
CA GLY A 34 13.14 2.92 7.21
C GLY A 34 14.02 4.10 7.61
N VAL A 35 14.62 4.79 6.63
CA VAL A 35 15.39 6.02 6.88
C VAL A 35 14.49 7.09 7.51
N LEU A 36 13.27 7.27 7.01
CA LEU A 36 12.31 8.21 7.59
C LEU A 36 11.95 7.82 9.04
N ALA A 37 11.71 6.54 9.29
CA ALA A 37 11.44 6.01 10.63
C ALA A 37 12.58 6.32 11.61
N GLN A 38 13.83 6.14 11.19
CA GLN A 38 15.02 6.52 11.97
C GLN A 38 15.05 8.03 12.26
N LYS A 39 14.75 8.87 11.27
CA LYS A 39 14.76 10.33 11.43
C LYS A 39 13.72 10.85 12.44
N VAL A 40 12.59 10.14 12.57
CA VAL A 40 11.57 10.47 13.59
C VAL A 40 11.83 9.79 14.93
N GLY A 41 12.97 9.11 15.11
CA GLY A 41 13.43 8.54 16.36
C GLY A 41 13.00 7.10 16.63
N LEU A 42 12.45 6.38 15.66
CA LEU A 42 12.14 4.96 15.83
C LEU A 42 13.41 4.10 15.75
N THR A 43 13.49 3.13 16.63
CA THR A 43 14.54 2.10 16.58
C THR A 43 14.30 1.10 15.45
N PRO A 44 15.32 0.32 15.02
CA PRO A 44 15.14 -0.73 14.03
C PRO A 44 14.07 -1.78 14.42
N GLY A 45 13.97 -2.12 15.71
CA GLY A 45 12.96 -3.03 16.24
C GLY A 45 11.54 -2.46 16.13
N GLU A 46 11.34 -1.20 16.50
CA GLU A 46 10.05 -0.52 16.36
C GLU A 46 9.64 -0.35 14.90
N THR A 47 10.59 -0.04 14.01
CA THR A 47 10.36 0.03 12.57
C THR A 47 9.96 -1.33 12.00
N GLY A 48 10.62 -2.39 12.42
CA GLY A 48 10.26 -3.76 12.04
C GLY A 48 8.88 -4.15 12.55
N LEU A 49 8.56 -3.84 13.80
CA LEU A 49 7.25 -4.09 14.39
C LEU A 49 6.14 -3.31 13.69
N MET A 50 6.37 -2.03 13.41
CA MET A 50 5.45 -1.20 12.63
C MET A 50 5.19 -1.81 11.25
N SER A 51 6.24 -2.23 10.53
CA SER A 51 6.10 -2.83 9.20
C SER A 51 5.45 -4.21 9.24
N LEU A 52 5.62 -4.97 10.33
CA LEU A 52 4.97 -6.26 10.55
C LEU A 52 3.47 -6.11 10.82
N LEU A 53 3.08 -5.15 11.65
CA LEU A 53 1.70 -4.96 12.08
C LEU A 53 0.88 -4.11 11.11
N VAL A 54 1.53 -3.13 10.47
CA VAL A 54 0.88 -2.16 9.56
C VAL A 54 1.51 -2.28 8.18
N PHE A 55 1.19 -3.33 7.46
CA PHE A 55 1.67 -3.51 6.09
C PHE A 55 0.90 -2.61 5.12
N ALA A 56 1.17 -1.31 5.17
CA ALA A 56 0.50 -0.28 4.39
C ALA A 56 1.47 0.85 4.06
N GLY A 57 2.19 0.73 2.95
CA GLY A 57 3.27 1.65 2.57
C GLY A 57 2.91 3.12 2.75
N SER A 58 1.88 3.60 2.05
CA SER A 58 1.43 5.00 2.18
C SER A 58 0.98 5.38 3.59
N GLY A 59 0.29 4.47 4.30
CA GLY A 59 -0.14 4.70 5.67
C GLY A 59 1.04 4.88 6.62
N GLN A 60 2.08 4.05 6.50
CA GLN A 60 3.31 4.17 7.29
C GLN A 60 4.05 5.49 6.99
N PHE A 61 4.24 5.85 5.73
CA PHE A 61 4.87 7.12 5.36
C PHE A 61 4.12 8.33 5.90
N ILE A 62 2.78 8.33 5.83
CA ILE A 62 1.94 9.40 6.37
C ILE A 62 2.09 9.47 7.89
N ALA A 63 2.04 8.32 8.58
CA ALA A 63 2.23 8.29 10.04
C ALA A 63 3.59 8.85 10.44
N LEU A 64 4.67 8.40 9.79
CA LEU A 64 6.03 8.87 10.04
C LEU A 64 6.18 10.37 9.76
N ALA A 65 5.61 10.86 8.66
CA ALA A 65 5.63 12.29 8.34
C ALA A 65 4.88 13.14 9.38
N MET A 66 3.74 12.63 9.90
CA MET A 66 2.99 13.29 10.96
C MET A 66 3.74 13.29 12.30
N MET A 67 4.42 12.19 12.63
CA MET A 67 5.29 12.10 13.83
C MET A 67 6.45 13.08 13.72
N GLY A 68 7.13 13.14 12.59
CA GLY A 68 8.26 14.05 12.35
C GLY A 68 7.87 15.53 12.37
N GLY A 69 6.64 15.86 12.04
CA GLY A 69 6.12 17.23 12.08
C GLY A 69 5.85 17.78 13.47
N GLY A 70 5.90 16.95 14.53
CA GLY A 70 5.86 17.33 15.94
C GLY A 70 4.53 17.90 16.46
N ALA A 71 3.59 18.26 15.60
CA ALA A 71 2.32 18.91 15.96
C ALA A 71 1.10 17.97 15.94
N ALA A 72 1.25 16.74 15.43
CA ALA A 72 0.14 15.82 15.29
C ALA A 72 -0.13 15.03 16.58
N SER A 73 -1.38 15.02 17.04
CA SER A 73 -1.79 14.14 18.13
C SER A 73 -1.84 12.68 17.67
N ILE A 74 -1.67 11.74 18.61
CA ILE A 74 -1.79 10.30 18.34
C ILE A 74 -3.14 9.99 17.69
N THR A 75 -4.22 10.58 18.17
CA THR A 75 -5.57 10.42 17.60
C THR A 75 -5.61 10.84 16.12
N SER A 76 -4.98 11.97 15.79
CA SER A 76 -4.91 12.47 14.43
C SER A 76 -4.15 11.51 13.50
N ILE A 77 -3.03 10.95 13.97
CA ILE A 77 -2.25 9.95 13.22
C ILE A 77 -3.08 8.70 12.97
N VAL A 78 -3.71 8.16 14.03
CA VAL A 78 -4.54 6.95 13.94
C VAL A 78 -5.72 7.16 12.99
N MET A 79 -6.44 8.26 13.11
CA MET A 79 -7.59 8.55 12.24
C MET A 79 -7.18 8.75 10.79
N THR A 80 -6.11 9.48 10.52
CA THR A 80 -5.62 9.69 9.15
C THR A 80 -5.17 8.38 8.52
N THR A 81 -4.39 7.56 9.21
CA THR A 81 -3.93 6.28 8.70
C THR A 81 -5.09 5.29 8.53
N PHE A 82 -6.07 5.27 9.43
CA PHE A 82 -7.27 4.46 9.31
C PHE A 82 -8.02 4.80 8.02
N ILE A 83 -8.30 6.08 7.78
CA ILE A 83 -9.05 6.53 6.59
C ILE A 83 -8.29 6.18 5.30
N VAL A 84 -6.99 6.42 5.26
CA VAL A 84 -6.16 6.08 4.08
C VAL A 84 -6.16 4.58 3.82
N ASN A 85 -6.19 3.76 4.87
CA ASN A 85 -6.16 2.31 4.78
C ASN A 85 -7.53 1.66 4.54
N LEU A 86 -8.63 2.41 4.53
CA LEU A 86 -9.96 1.89 4.17
C LEU A 86 -9.99 1.20 2.78
N ARG A 87 -9.10 1.58 1.88
CA ARG A 87 -8.93 0.92 0.59
C ARG A 87 -8.63 -0.59 0.71
N HIS A 88 -7.93 -1.03 1.76
CA HIS A 88 -7.66 -2.44 1.98
C HIS A 88 -8.93 -3.25 2.25
N LEU A 89 -9.98 -2.62 2.81
CA LEU A 89 -11.30 -3.24 2.94
C LEU A 89 -11.90 -3.57 1.57
N LEU A 90 -11.79 -2.64 0.61
CA LEU A 90 -12.28 -2.85 -0.76
C LEU A 90 -11.49 -3.94 -1.48
N TYR A 91 -10.17 -3.93 -1.35
CA TYR A 91 -9.29 -4.97 -1.92
C TYR A 91 -9.60 -6.35 -1.35
N SER A 92 -9.74 -6.45 -0.02
CA SER A 92 -10.08 -7.68 0.66
C SER A 92 -11.46 -8.21 0.24
N SER A 93 -12.45 -7.32 0.11
CA SER A 93 -13.80 -7.68 -0.33
C SER A 93 -13.80 -8.23 -1.75
N THR A 94 -13.03 -7.62 -2.65
CA THR A 94 -12.90 -8.07 -4.04
C THR A 94 -12.24 -9.44 -4.12
N LEU A 95 -11.11 -9.64 -3.44
CA LEU A 95 -10.39 -10.91 -3.48
C LEU A 95 -11.11 -12.03 -2.72
N ALA A 96 -11.95 -11.71 -1.75
CA ALA A 96 -12.74 -12.70 -1.02
C ALA A 96 -13.63 -13.56 -1.93
N SER A 97 -14.10 -13.01 -3.06
CA SER A 97 -14.91 -13.75 -4.03
C SER A 97 -14.17 -14.92 -4.69
N TYR A 98 -12.83 -14.86 -4.74
CA TYR A 98 -11.97 -15.94 -5.28
C TYR A 98 -11.50 -16.93 -4.19
N LEU A 99 -11.82 -16.66 -2.91
CA LEU A 99 -11.32 -17.40 -1.75
C LEU A 99 -12.48 -17.95 -0.88
N MET A 100 -13.65 -18.21 -1.48
CA MET A 100 -14.88 -18.58 -0.75
C MET A 100 -14.76 -19.88 0.07
N GLU A 101 -13.89 -20.80 -0.35
CA GLU A 101 -13.66 -22.08 0.36
C GLU A 101 -12.58 -21.98 1.44
N ALA A 102 -11.93 -20.83 1.57
CA ALA A 102 -10.84 -20.65 2.50
C ALA A 102 -11.31 -20.50 3.96
N SER A 103 -10.55 -21.02 4.89
CA SER A 103 -10.86 -20.91 6.32
C SER A 103 -10.74 -19.45 6.80
N LYS A 104 -11.49 -19.07 7.86
CA LYS A 104 -11.44 -17.73 8.46
C LYS A 104 -10.02 -17.33 8.90
N LYS A 105 -9.23 -18.30 9.41
CA LYS A 105 -7.82 -18.05 9.79
C LYS A 105 -6.97 -17.72 8.58
N TYR A 106 -7.16 -18.45 7.49
CA TYR A 106 -6.49 -18.17 6.23
C TYR A 106 -6.85 -16.76 5.72
N LEU A 107 -8.14 -16.43 5.67
CA LEU A 107 -8.61 -15.12 5.22
C LEU A 107 -8.03 -13.97 6.04
N GLY A 108 -7.93 -14.12 7.37
CA GLY A 108 -7.29 -13.13 8.24
C GLY A 108 -5.81 -12.92 7.91
N THR A 109 -5.04 -13.99 7.73
CA THR A 109 -3.62 -13.92 7.35
C THR A 109 -3.44 -13.35 5.94
N PHE A 110 -4.30 -13.75 5.02
CA PHE A 110 -4.29 -13.25 3.64
C PHE A 110 -4.58 -11.75 3.58
N ALA A 111 -5.60 -11.28 4.31
CA ALA A 111 -6.00 -9.88 4.37
C ALA A 111 -4.89 -8.98 4.93
N GLN A 112 -4.14 -9.46 5.94
CA GLN A 112 -2.97 -8.74 6.46
C GLN A 112 -1.89 -8.50 5.42
N GLY A 113 -1.76 -9.37 4.43
CA GLY A 113 -0.76 -9.27 3.37
C GLY A 113 -1.23 -8.52 2.12
N ILE A 114 -2.43 -7.92 2.12
CA ILE A 114 -2.96 -7.20 0.96
C ILE A 114 -2.43 -5.76 0.96
N THR A 115 -1.81 -5.38 -0.16
CA THR A 115 -1.43 -4.00 -0.51
C THR A 115 -1.95 -3.69 -1.91
N ASP A 116 -1.69 -2.49 -2.42
CA ASP A 116 -2.06 -2.13 -3.80
C ASP A 116 -1.43 -3.09 -4.81
N GLU A 117 -0.17 -3.43 -4.63
CA GLU A 117 0.62 -4.25 -5.54
C GLU A 117 0.22 -5.73 -5.44
N THR A 118 0.10 -6.27 -4.21
CA THR A 118 -0.30 -7.67 -4.03
C THR A 118 -1.74 -7.89 -4.46
N PHE A 119 -2.62 -6.91 -4.28
CA PHE A 119 -3.98 -6.91 -4.81
C PHE A 119 -3.98 -7.00 -6.34
N ALA A 120 -3.23 -6.10 -7.00
CA ALA A 120 -3.18 -6.06 -8.47
C ALA A 120 -2.65 -7.37 -9.07
N VAL A 121 -1.59 -7.93 -8.49
CA VAL A 121 -1.01 -9.19 -8.94
C VAL A 121 -1.99 -10.36 -8.74
N ASN A 122 -2.56 -10.48 -7.54
CA ASN A 122 -3.47 -11.59 -7.24
C ASN A 122 -4.76 -11.50 -8.07
N LEU A 123 -5.34 -10.29 -8.21
CA LEU A 123 -6.54 -10.11 -9.02
C LEU A 123 -6.30 -10.47 -10.48
N ASN A 124 -5.19 -10.00 -11.06
CA ASN A 124 -4.83 -10.33 -12.44
C ASN A 124 -4.68 -11.84 -12.62
N LYS A 125 -3.97 -12.50 -11.70
CA LYS A 125 -3.76 -13.94 -11.74
C LYS A 125 -5.04 -14.77 -11.54
N PHE A 126 -5.97 -14.33 -10.70
CA PHE A 126 -7.27 -14.99 -10.53
C PHE A 126 -8.21 -14.79 -11.73
N THR A 127 -8.05 -13.70 -12.50
CA THR A 127 -8.88 -13.40 -13.67
C THR A 127 -8.33 -13.98 -14.98
N GLU A 128 -7.09 -14.42 -15.00
CA GLU A 128 -6.44 -15.02 -16.17
C GLU A 128 -7.07 -16.39 -16.50
N LYS A 129 -7.62 -16.56 -17.73
CA LYS A 129 -8.49 -17.70 -18.12
C LYS A 129 -7.86 -19.09 -18.02
N GLU A 130 -6.54 -19.20 -18.13
CA GLU A 130 -5.80 -20.48 -18.09
C GLU A 130 -4.87 -20.56 -16.86
N SER A 131 -5.14 -19.78 -15.85
CA SER A 131 -4.28 -19.69 -14.67
C SER A 131 -4.60 -20.82 -13.67
N ASP A 132 -3.56 -21.54 -13.28
CA ASP A 132 -3.57 -22.49 -12.13
C ASP A 132 -3.36 -21.73 -10.80
N TRP A 133 -3.78 -20.46 -10.73
CA TRP A 133 -3.61 -19.63 -9.54
C TRP A 133 -4.59 -20.02 -8.46
N ASN A 134 -4.08 -20.29 -7.29
CA ASN A 134 -4.88 -20.74 -6.14
C ASN A 134 -4.54 -19.95 -4.87
N ALA A 135 -5.28 -20.24 -3.81
CA ALA A 135 -5.12 -19.59 -2.52
C ALA A 135 -3.68 -19.67 -1.98
N ASP A 136 -3.01 -20.82 -2.09
CA ASP A 136 -1.65 -21.00 -1.58
C ASP A 136 -0.64 -20.11 -2.31
N LYS A 137 -0.72 -20.02 -3.65
CA LYS A 137 0.12 -19.14 -4.47
C LYS A 137 -0.13 -17.67 -4.15
N ALA A 138 -1.40 -17.29 -3.99
CA ALA A 138 -1.78 -15.91 -3.64
C ALA A 138 -1.26 -15.51 -2.27
N LEU A 139 -1.36 -16.38 -1.26
CA LEU A 139 -0.77 -16.14 0.06
C LEU A 139 0.77 -16.08 -0.02
N GLY A 140 1.39 -16.91 -0.84
CA GLY A 140 2.83 -16.89 -1.08
C GLY A 140 3.33 -15.52 -1.55
N VAL A 141 2.64 -14.90 -2.52
CA VAL A 141 2.95 -13.53 -2.96
C VAL A 141 2.85 -12.54 -1.81
N ASN A 142 1.75 -12.58 -1.04
CA ASN A 142 1.54 -11.67 0.08
C ASN A 142 2.64 -11.80 1.15
N VAL A 143 3.00 -13.02 1.52
CA VAL A 143 4.04 -13.29 2.53
C VAL A 143 5.42 -12.84 2.07
N LEU A 144 5.78 -13.13 0.81
CA LEU A 144 7.07 -12.73 0.25
C LEU A 144 7.20 -11.23 0.06
N ALA A 145 6.13 -10.56 -0.38
CA ALA A 145 6.07 -9.11 -0.48
C ALA A 145 6.21 -8.45 0.91
N HIS A 146 5.48 -8.97 1.91
CA HIS A 146 5.53 -8.48 3.28
C HIS A 146 6.93 -8.66 3.91
N ALA A 147 7.54 -9.83 3.74
CA ALA A 147 8.90 -10.08 4.23
C ALA A 147 9.91 -9.10 3.62
N CYS A 148 9.83 -8.85 2.31
CA CYS A 148 10.66 -7.86 1.62
C CYS A 148 10.45 -6.45 2.20
N TRP A 149 9.20 -6.06 2.45
CA TRP A 149 8.86 -4.75 3.03
C TRP A 149 9.45 -4.57 4.42
N ILE A 150 9.29 -5.55 5.32
CA ILE A 150 9.87 -5.52 6.66
C ILE A 150 11.39 -5.41 6.58
N PHE A 151 12.01 -6.28 5.77
CA PHE A 151 13.47 -6.31 5.61
C PHE A 151 14.00 -4.96 5.12
N SER A 152 13.41 -4.39 4.09
CA SER A 152 13.87 -3.12 3.51
C SER A 152 13.69 -1.93 4.47
N ASN A 153 12.59 -1.89 5.24
CA ASN A 153 12.37 -0.86 6.25
C ASN A 153 13.39 -0.96 7.40
N VAL A 154 13.62 -2.16 7.91
CA VAL A 154 14.63 -2.37 8.98
C VAL A 154 16.03 -2.02 8.50
N LEU A 155 16.39 -2.45 7.29
CA LEU A 155 17.67 -2.12 6.68
C LEU A 155 17.83 -0.61 6.50
N GLY A 156 16.79 0.07 6.00
CA GLY A 156 16.79 1.52 5.84
C GLY A 156 16.96 2.26 7.17
N ASN A 157 16.31 1.78 8.24
CA ASN A 157 16.47 2.36 9.58
C ASN A 157 17.90 2.19 10.10
N ILE A 158 18.50 1.00 9.96
CA ILE A 158 19.89 0.74 10.40
C ILE A 158 20.86 1.64 9.63
N VAL A 159 20.74 1.70 8.31
CA VAL A 159 21.62 2.50 7.46
C VAL A 159 21.40 4.00 7.69
N GLY A 160 20.19 4.43 7.93
CA GLY A 160 19.83 5.82 8.26
C GLY A 160 20.55 6.37 9.50
N ASN A 161 21.03 5.51 10.40
CA ASN A 161 21.87 5.91 11.53
C ASN A 161 23.32 6.23 11.14
N VAL A 162 23.80 5.67 10.02
CA VAL A 162 25.19 5.79 9.56
C VAL A 162 25.32 6.83 8.45
N VAL A 163 24.29 6.94 7.60
CA VAL A 163 24.29 7.82 6.43
C VAL A 163 23.33 8.99 6.66
N SER A 164 23.85 10.20 6.58
CA SER A 164 23.01 11.41 6.60
C SER A 164 22.29 11.56 5.25
N ILE A 165 21.03 11.14 5.19
CA ILE A 165 20.19 11.33 4.01
C ILE A 165 19.36 12.59 4.24
N ASP A 166 19.30 13.47 3.22
CA ASP A 166 18.50 14.68 3.26
C ASP A 166 17.00 14.32 3.29
N MET A 167 16.27 14.93 4.23
CA MET A 167 14.83 14.75 4.37
C MET A 167 14.05 15.18 3.12
N ALA A 168 14.58 16.11 2.32
CA ALA A 168 13.98 16.49 1.06
C ALA A 168 13.95 15.30 0.07
N VAL A 169 15.02 14.50 0.02
CA VAL A 169 15.08 13.29 -0.83
C VAL A 169 14.05 12.26 -0.38
N VAL A 170 13.94 12.02 0.93
CA VAL A 170 12.96 11.08 1.49
C VAL A 170 11.53 11.51 1.20
N SER A 171 11.22 12.80 1.40
CA SER A 171 9.89 13.38 1.08
C SER A 171 9.57 13.31 -0.40
N TYR A 172 10.57 13.54 -1.26
CA TYR A 172 10.42 13.41 -2.71
C TYR A 172 10.12 11.96 -3.12
N THR A 173 10.74 10.98 -2.48
CA THR A 173 10.49 9.55 -2.76
C THR A 173 9.03 9.19 -2.56
N LEU A 174 8.39 9.70 -1.49
CA LEU A 174 6.96 9.51 -1.25
C LEU A 174 6.11 10.10 -2.39
N THR A 175 6.39 11.35 -2.78
CA THR A 175 5.69 12.02 -3.88
C THR A 175 5.89 11.26 -5.20
N ALA A 176 7.12 10.85 -5.50
CA ALA A 176 7.44 10.07 -6.70
C ALA A 176 6.72 8.71 -6.72
N MET A 177 6.60 8.05 -5.57
CA MET A 177 5.82 6.82 -5.45
C MET A 177 4.35 7.04 -5.83
N PHE A 178 3.69 8.06 -5.28
CA PHE A 178 2.29 8.33 -5.61
C PHE A 178 2.08 8.72 -7.07
N ILE A 179 3.00 9.51 -7.65
CA ILE A 179 2.97 9.83 -9.08
C ILE A 179 3.14 8.55 -9.91
N GLY A 180 4.08 7.68 -9.54
CA GLY A 180 4.29 6.39 -10.19
C GLY A 180 3.05 5.50 -10.14
N LEU A 181 2.43 5.33 -8.96
CA LEU A 181 1.19 4.57 -8.83
C LEU A 181 0.05 5.15 -9.67
N TRP A 182 -0.08 6.48 -9.69
CA TRP A 182 -1.09 7.12 -10.51
C TRP A 182 -0.83 6.94 -12.02
N SER A 183 0.42 6.90 -12.45
CA SER A 183 0.79 6.74 -13.85
C SER A 183 0.33 5.40 -14.45
N PHE A 184 0.21 4.34 -13.65
CA PHE A 184 -0.34 3.06 -14.10
C PHE A 184 -1.81 3.15 -14.54
N HIS A 185 -2.53 4.20 -14.15
CA HIS A 185 -3.93 4.42 -14.49
C HIS A 185 -4.12 5.37 -15.68
N PHE A 186 -3.04 5.80 -16.35
CA PHE A 186 -3.11 6.77 -17.46
C PHE A 186 -3.77 6.24 -18.73
N GLU A 187 -4.00 4.94 -18.83
CA GLU A 187 -4.80 4.36 -19.90
C GLU A 187 -6.28 4.76 -19.85
N HIS A 188 -6.77 5.10 -18.66
CA HIS A 188 -8.16 5.49 -18.43
C HIS A 188 -8.30 7.00 -18.25
N LYS A 189 -8.72 7.71 -19.31
CA LYS A 189 -8.90 9.18 -19.31
C LYS A 189 -9.75 9.69 -18.16
N LEU A 190 -10.80 8.94 -17.76
CA LEU A 190 -11.67 9.32 -16.64
C LEU A 190 -10.87 9.37 -15.32
N LEU A 191 -10.00 8.38 -15.07
CA LEU A 191 -9.20 8.35 -13.85
C LEU A 191 -8.17 9.48 -13.79
N ILE A 192 -7.64 9.90 -14.93
CA ILE A 192 -6.76 11.07 -15.01
C ILE A 192 -7.54 12.34 -14.61
N ILE A 193 -8.72 12.53 -15.20
CA ILE A 193 -9.58 13.70 -14.92
C ILE A 193 -9.98 13.73 -13.45
N VAL A 194 -10.41 12.60 -12.89
CA VAL A 194 -10.77 12.48 -11.46
C VAL A 194 -9.58 12.77 -10.56
N GLY A 195 -8.40 12.28 -10.90
CA GLY A 195 -7.17 12.54 -10.13
C GLY A 195 -6.79 14.02 -10.13
N VAL A 196 -6.79 14.66 -11.29
CA VAL A 196 -6.52 16.12 -11.41
C VAL A 196 -7.58 16.93 -10.66
N PHE A 197 -8.85 16.59 -10.81
CA PHE A 197 -9.96 17.23 -10.09
C PHE A 197 -9.83 17.08 -8.57
N SER A 198 -9.46 15.87 -8.09
CA SER A 198 -9.20 15.62 -6.67
C SER A 198 -8.07 16.50 -6.13
N GLY A 199 -6.96 16.62 -6.88
CA GLY A 199 -5.82 17.45 -6.52
C GLY A 199 -6.20 18.95 -6.44
N PHE A 200 -6.94 19.44 -7.42
CA PHE A 200 -7.44 20.82 -7.41
C PHE A 200 -8.38 21.07 -6.23
N LEU A 201 -9.29 20.14 -5.98
CA LEU A 201 -10.23 20.23 -4.87
C LEU A 201 -9.52 20.20 -3.51
N ALA A 202 -8.49 19.35 -3.37
CA ALA A 202 -7.69 19.29 -2.15
C ALA A 202 -6.94 20.60 -1.89
N LEU A 203 -6.36 21.22 -2.91
CA LEU A 203 -5.72 22.53 -2.81
C LEU A 203 -6.72 23.62 -2.43
N SER A 204 -7.90 23.63 -3.04
CA SER A 204 -8.95 24.61 -2.74
C SER A 204 -9.48 24.48 -1.31
N LEU A 205 -9.65 23.25 -0.83
CA LEU A 205 -10.13 22.98 0.52
C LEU A 205 -9.06 23.19 1.59
N SER A 206 -7.78 23.19 1.23
CA SER A 206 -6.68 23.38 2.19
C SER A 206 -6.68 24.77 2.83
N SER A 207 -7.31 25.76 2.18
CA SER A 207 -7.48 27.12 2.72
C SER A 207 -8.66 27.28 3.69
N VAL A 208 -9.57 26.29 3.75
CA VAL A 208 -10.82 26.36 4.53
C VAL A 208 -10.84 25.31 5.64
N LEU A 209 -10.27 24.15 5.40
CA LEU A 209 -10.25 23.04 6.34
C LEU A 209 -8.88 22.91 6.99
N ASP A 210 -8.84 23.12 8.30
CA ASP A 210 -7.68 22.84 9.12
C ASP A 210 -7.41 21.33 9.16
N HIS A 211 -6.15 20.98 9.39
CA HIS A 211 -5.67 19.61 9.42
C HIS A 211 -5.85 18.90 8.06
N LYS A 212 -5.22 17.78 7.84
CA LYS A 212 -5.22 17.06 6.55
C LYS A 212 -6.57 16.49 6.10
N LEU A 213 -7.68 16.89 6.75
CA LEU A 213 -9.05 16.51 6.40
C LEU A 213 -9.45 16.95 4.98
N HIS A 214 -8.89 18.05 4.47
CA HIS A 214 -9.13 18.52 3.10
C HIS A 214 -8.79 17.47 2.05
N ILE A 215 -7.74 16.66 2.28
CA ILE A 215 -7.35 15.58 1.35
C ILE A 215 -8.42 14.48 1.32
N VAL A 216 -8.91 14.08 2.49
CA VAL A 216 -9.93 13.02 2.61
C VAL A 216 -11.24 13.46 1.97
N VAL A 217 -11.70 14.67 2.29
CA VAL A 217 -12.94 15.22 1.73
C VAL A 217 -12.82 15.37 0.21
N ALA A 218 -11.71 15.92 -0.29
CA ALA A 218 -11.46 16.06 -1.72
C ALA A 218 -11.49 14.71 -2.45
N THR A 219 -10.84 13.70 -1.87
CA THR A 219 -10.78 12.36 -2.46
C THR A 219 -12.15 11.70 -2.51
N LEU A 220 -12.92 11.76 -1.43
CA LEU A 220 -14.28 11.20 -1.38
C LEU A 220 -15.22 11.89 -2.38
N LEU A 221 -15.18 13.21 -2.46
CA LEU A 221 -15.98 13.97 -3.41
C LEU A 221 -15.59 13.66 -4.86
N ALA A 222 -14.30 13.66 -5.16
CA ALA A 222 -13.82 13.35 -6.50
C ALA A 222 -14.15 11.91 -6.92
N ALA A 223 -13.99 10.94 -6.01
CA ALA A 223 -14.35 9.54 -6.26
C ALA A 223 -15.87 9.39 -6.52
N THR A 224 -16.71 10.08 -5.74
CA THR A 224 -18.18 10.06 -5.93
C THR A 224 -18.56 10.62 -7.30
N VAL A 225 -17.98 11.76 -7.69
CA VAL A 225 -18.20 12.37 -9.01
C VAL A 225 -17.70 11.43 -10.12
N GLY A 226 -16.52 10.83 -9.96
CA GLY A 226 -15.96 9.87 -10.92
C GLY A 226 -16.86 8.65 -11.12
N CYS A 227 -17.34 8.06 -10.04
CA CYS A 227 -18.25 6.92 -10.06
C CYS A 227 -19.60 7.27 -10.73
N ALA A 228 -20.15 8.45 -10.45
CA ALA A 228 -21.36 8.94 -11.10
C ALA A 228 -21.16 9.16 -12.61
N ALA A 229 -20.03 9.72 -13.01
CA ALA A 229 -19.69 9.92 -14.41
C ALA A 229 -19.50 8.60 -15.17
N GLU A 230 -18.83 7.61 -14.55
CA GLU A 230 -18.63 6.28 -15.13
C GLU A 230 -19.98 5.56 -15.32
N SER A 231 -20.85 5.58 -14.29
CA SER A 231 -22.18 4.97 -14.36
C SER A 231 -23.07 5.60 -15.45
N TRP A 232 -22.88 6.88 -15.76
CA TRP A 232 -23.58 7.60 -16.82
C TRP A 232 -23.04 7.25 -18.21
N CYS A 233 -21.72 7.05 -18.33
CA CYS A 233 -21.08 6.62 -19.58
C CYS A 233 -21.45 5.17 -19.96
N ILE A 234 -21.61 4.27 -18.98
CA ILE A 234 -21.97 2.85 -19.23
C ILE A 234 -23.46 2.71 -19.63
N LYS A 235 -24.34 3.66 -19.22
CA LYS A 235 -25.77 3.65 -19.56
C LYS A 235 -26.09 4.24 -20.94
N LYS A 236 -25.11 4.78 -21.65
CA LYS A 236 -25.20 5.25 -23.03
C LYS A 236 -24.58 4.25 -24.00
#